data_aca7eeb572452c482fa73b7888e03b74
#
_entry.id   aca7eeb572452c482fa73b7888e03b74
#
_cell.length_a   1.000
_cell.length_b   1.000
_cell.length_c   1.000
_cell.angle_alpha   90.00
_cell.angle_beta   90.00
_cell.angle_gamma   90.00
#
_symmetry.space_group_name_H-M   'P 1'
#
loop_
_entity.id
_entity.type
_entity.pdbx_description
1 polymer ?
#
loop_
_entity_poly.entity_id
_entity_poly.type
_entity_poly.pdbx_seq_one_letter_code
_entity_poly.pdbx_strand_id
1 'polypeptide(L)'
;MYQVTYCGGSSDKCVTDMIVTVANVSMTAPGVVHHDYTDAPLSPQSEDWRLVSWPHPDYALMLWCGRLPVLDYAGGIVISRQKTDKEMPKSVLTEFQNVLSKYGLDWEKMCPSNNDHCPF
;
A
#
# COMPACT_ATOMS: atom_id res chain seq x y z
N MET A 1 4.48 -9.22 10.12
CA MET A 1 3.52 -9.93 9.24
C MET A 1 2.76 -8.87 8.49
N TYR A 2 2.85 -8.86 7.18
CA TYR A 2 2.19 -7.83 6.37
C TYR A 2 1.14 -8.52 5.50
N GLN A 3 -0.09 -8.00 5.54
CA GLN A 3 -1.12 -8.38 4.61
C GLN A 3 -1.04 -7.44 3.40
N VAL A 4 -0.83 -7.98 2.22
CA VAL A 4 -0.82 -7.20 0.99
C VAL A 4 -2.04 -7.57 0.17
N THR A 5 -2.88 -6.59 -0.08
CA THR A 5 -4.01 -6.74 -1.00
C THR A 5 -3.56 -6.24 -2.37
N TYR A 6 -3.51 -7.11 -3.34
CA TYR A 6 -3.20 -6.75 -4.72
C TYR A 6 -4.48 -6.49 -5.50
N CYS A 7 -4.57 -5.31 -6.08
CA CYS A 7 -5.44 -5.07 -7.21
C CYS A 7 -4.56 -5.10 -8.46
N GLY A 8 -4.46 -6.24 -9.06
CA GLY A 8 -3.56 -6.44 -10.18
C GLY A 8 -4.26 -6.41 -11.53
N GLY A 9 -3.63 -5.74 -12.50
CA GLY A 9 -3.88 -5.90 -13.90
C GLY A 9 -5.19 -5.33 -14.43
N SER A 10 -5.44 -5.54 -15.69
CA SER A 10 -6.59 -5.07 -16.48
C SER A 10 -7.95 -5.71 -16.11
N SER A 11 -8.08 -6.37 -14.99
CA SER A 11 -9.36 -6.89 -14.49
C SER A 11 -9.89 -5.98 -13.40
N ASP A 12 -11.13 -5.54 -13.57
CA ASP A 12 -11.88 -4.73 -12.61
C ASP A 12 -12.20 -5.46 -11.29
N LYS A 13 -11.47 -6.51 -10.98
CA LYS A 13 -11.70 -7.32 -9.78
C LYS A 13 -10.54 -7.19 -8.82
N CYS A 14 -10.85 -6.67 -7.64
CA CYS A 14 -9.96 -6.77 -6.49
C CYS A 14 -9.87 -8.22 -6.05
N VAL A 15 -8.66 -8.74 -5.99
CA VAL A 15 -8.39 -10.07 -5.45
C VAL A 15 -7.90 -9.87 -4.02
N THR A 16 -8.63 -10.40 -3.07
CA THR A 16 -8.19 -10.45 -1.68
C THR A 16 -7.45 -11.76 -1.50
N ASP A 17 -6.14 -11.69 -1.50
CA ASP A 17 -5.30 -12.84 -1.18
C ASP A 17 -4.43 -12.49 0.02
N MET A 18 -4.32 -13.38 0.97
CA MET A 18 -3.44 -13.20 2.11
C MET A 18 -2.08 -13.79 1.76
N ILE A 19 -1.15 -12.92 1.40
CA ILE A 19 0.24 -13.31 1.22
C ILE A 19 1.00 -12.96 2.50
N VAL A 20 1.51 -13.97 3.17
CA VAL A 20 2.41 -13.80 4.30
C VAL A 20 3.83 -13.93 3.78
N THR A 21 4.57 -12.83 3.82
CA THR A 21 5.99 -12.80 3.43
C THR A 21 6.83 -12.30 4.59
N VAL A 22 8.08 -12.71 4.63
CA VAL A 22 9.07 -12.22 5.58
C VAL A 22 9.96 -11.20 4.86
N ALA A 23 10.05 -10.02 5.44
CA ALA A 23 10.91 -8.96 4.89
C ALA A 23 11.88 -8.46 5.96
N ASN A 24 13.11 -8.20 5.53
CA ASN A 24 14.02 -7.36 6.30
C ASN A 24 13.63 -5.90 6.07
N VAL A 25 13.35 -5.19 7.14
CA VAL A 25 12.84 -3.82 7.07
C VAL A 25 13.87 -2.86 7.63
N SER A 26 14.21 -1.83 6.86
CA SER A 26 15.12 -0.78 7.28
C SER A 26 14.57 0.60 6.93
N MET A 27 14.83 1.59 7.79
CA MET A 27 14.51 2.99 7.48
C MET A 27 15.72 3.61 6.77
N THR A 28 15.55 4.00 5.53
CA THR A 28 16.64 4.56 4.70
C THR A 28 16.67 6.08 4.74
N ALA A 29 15.54 6.71 5.03
CA ALA A 29 15.41 8.15 5.25
C ALA A 29 14.13 8.42 6.07
N PRO A 30 13.93 9.63 6.63
CA PRO A 30 12.66 9.98 7.28
C PRO A 30 11.47 9.76 6.34
N GLY A 31 10.50 8.94 6.79
CA GLY A 31 9.32 8.60 6.00
C GLY A 31 9.56 7.62 4.84
N VAL A 32 10.75 7.04 4.73
CA VAL A 32 11.08 6.03 3.71
C VAL A 32 11.50 4.74 4.39
N VAL A 33 10.77 3.68 4.11
CA VAL A 33 11.02 2.33 4.64
C VAL A 33 11.33 1.40 3.48
N HIS A 34 12.46 0.73 3.57
CA HIS A 34 12.89 -0.27 2.60
C HIS A 34 12.54 -1.67 3.11
N HIS A 35 11.96 -2.48 2.25
CA HIS A 35 11.62 -3.88 2.50
C HIS A 35 12.38 -4.77 1.55
N ASP A 36 13.14 -5.71 2.08
CA ASP A 36 13.76 -6.80 1.33
C ASP A 36 13.03 -8.10 1.64
N TYR A 37 12.33 -8.63 0.66
CA TYR A 37 11.62 -9.89 0.76
C TYR A 37 12.54 -11.05 0.41
N THR A 38 12.81 -11.91 1.36
CA THR A 38 13.75 -13.04 1.20
C THR A 38 13.07 -14.34 0.79
N ASP A 39 11.76 -14.43 1.02
CA ASP A 39 10.94 -15.62 0.80
C ASP A 39 9.79 -15.40 -0.20
N ALA A 40 9.80 -14.27 -0.90
CA ALA A 40 8.79 -14.00 -1.91
C ALA A 40 8.89 -14.99 -3.08
N PRO A 41 7.76 -15.39 -3.68
CA PRO A 41 7.73 -16.35 -4.78
C PRO A 41 8.55 -15.90 -6.02
N LEU A 42 8.77 -14.60 -6.14
CA LEU A 42 9.53 -13.98 -7.23
C LEU A 42 10.81 -13.31 -6.70
N SER A 43 11.43 -13.89 -5.69
CA SER A 43 12.69 -13.39 -5.11
C SER A 43 13.83 -13.34 -6.17
N PRO A 44 14.73 -12.34 -6.11
CA PRO A 44 14.75 -11.25 -5.14
C PRO A 44 13.72 -10.16 -5.45
N GLN A 45 13.05 -9.69 -4.41
CA GLN A 45 12.08 -8.61 -4.49
C GLN A 45 12.38 -7.58 -3.40
N SER A 46 12.41 -6.32 -3.75
CA SER A 46 12.53 -5.23 -2.80
C SER A 46 11.52 -4.13 -3.08
N GLU A 47 11.12 -3.42 -2.06
CA GLU A 47 10.18 -2.31 -2.14
C GLU A 47 10.62 -1.14 -1.27
N ASP A 48 10.46 0.07 -1.81
CA ASP A 48 10.56 1.31 -1.06
C ASP A 48 9.15 1.86 -0.80
N TRP A 49 8.83 2.04 0.46
CA TRP A 49 7.57 2.62 0.91
C TRP A 49 7.82 4.03 1.41
N ARG A 50 7.04 5.00 0.92
CA ARG A 50 7.21 6.42 1.24
C ARG A 50 5.93 7.00 1.78
N LEU A 51 6.00 7.63 2.95
CA LEU A 51 4.92 8.45 3.48
C LEU A 51 4.80 9.73 2.65
N VAL A 52 3.68 9.90 1.97
CA VAL A 52 3.48 11.03 1.03
C VAL A 52 2.39 12.00 1.49
N SER A 53 1.48 11.57 2.34
CA SER A 53 0.44 12.43 2.91
C SER A 53 -0.02 11.91 4.26
N TRP A 54 -0.14 12.82 5.23
CA TRP A 54 -0.63 12.51 6.57
C TRP A 54 -1.44 13.69 7.13
N PRO A 55 -2.60 14.00 6.52
CA PRO A 55 -3.40 15.17 6.87
C PRO A 55 -4.23 14.98 8.16
N HIS A 56 -4.29 13.75 8.70
CA HIS A 56 -5.14 13.41 9.84
C HIS A 56 -4.42 12.36 10.70
N PRO A 57 -4.53 12.41 12.05
CA PRO A 57 -3.82 11.50 12.93
C PRO A 57 -4.16 10.01 12.72
N ASP A 58 -5.34 9.72 12.19
CA ASP A 58 -5.80 8.35 11.98
C ASP A 58 -5.55 7.80 10.57
N TYR A 59 -5.13 8.65 9.62
CA TYR A 59 -4.99 8.25 8.22
C TYR A 59 -3.67 8.71 7.62
N ALA A 60 -2.98 7.81 6.96
CA ALA A 60 -1.75 8.10 6.22
C ALA A 60 -1.81 7.44 4.84
N LEU A 61 -1.29 8.14 3.83
CA LEU A 61 -1.07 7.60 2.50
C LEU A 61 0.40 7.32 2.31
N MET A 62 0.71 6.09 1.99
CA MET A 62 2.05 5.68 1.57
C MET A 62 2.02 5.26 0.09
N LEU A 63 3.05 5.61 -0.63
CA LEU A 63 3.34 5.04 -1.94
C LEU A 63 4.47 4.04 -1.82
N TRP A 64 4.38 2.99 -2.59
CA TRP A 64 5.43 2.00 -2.68
C TRP A 64 5.82 1.76 -4.14
N CYS A 65 7.09 1.53 -4.35
CA CYS A 65 7.62 1.08 -5.62
C CYS A 65 8.53 -0.12 -5.36
N GLY A 66 8.45 -1.07 -6.24
CA GLY A 66 9.20 -2.31 -6.16
C GLY A 66 9.82 -2.66 -7.48
N ARG A 67 10.81 -3.53 -7.40
CA ARG A 67 11.52 -4.05 -8.56
C ARG A 67 11.52 -5.57 -8.52
N LEU A 68 11.02 -6.14 -9.59
CA LEU A 68 11.21 -7.54 -9.94
C LEU A 68 12.31 -7.65 -11.02
N PRO A 69 12.87 -8.83 -11.26
CA PRO A 69 13.93 -9.00 -12.28
C PRO A 69 13.56 -8.50 -13.68
N VAL A 70 12.28 -8.48 -14.01
CA VAL A 70 11.77 -8.12 -15.36
C VAL A 70 10.75 -6.99 -15.35
N LEU A 71 10.40 -6.43 -14.18
CA LEU A 71 9.32 -5.46 -14.05
C LEU A 71 9.52 -4.53 -12.86
N ASP A 72 9.41 -3.24 -13.09
CA ASP A 72 9.23 -2.24 -12.04
C ASP A 72 7.72 -2.00 -11.85
N TYR A 73 7.28 -1.86 -10.61
CA TYR A 73 5.87 -1.64 -10.28
C TYR A 73 5.72 -0.60 -9.16
N ALA A 74 4.57 0.03 -9.10
CA ALA A 74 4.25 1.02 -8.08
C ALA A 74 2.78 0.93 -7.67
N GLY A 75 2.50 1.37 -6.47
CA GLY A 75 1.15 1.43 -5.94
C GLY A 75 1.04 2.36 -4.74
N GLY A 76 -0.16 2.43 -4.20
CA GLY A 76 -0.45 3.20 -2.99
C GLY A 76 -1.21 2.37 -1.98
N ILE A 77 -1.02 2.71 -0.71
CA ILE A 77 -1.77 2.12 0.40
C ILE A 77 -2.20 3.21 1.38
N VAL A 78 -3.45 3.15 1.79
CA VAL A 78 -3.94 3.94 2.91
C VAL A 78 -3.81 3.11 4.17
N ILE A 79 -3.09 3.66 5.14
CA ILE A 79 -3.00 3.10 6.49
C ILE A 79 -3.99 3.84 7.36
N SER A 80 -4.83 3.09 8.06
CA SER A 80 -5.84 3.65 8.96
C SER A 80 -5.73 3.01 10.35
N ARG A 81 -5.99 3.81 11.38
CA ARG A 81 -6.25 3.31 12.75
C ARG A 81 -7.69 2.84 12.93
N GLN A 82 -8.57 3.20 11.99
CA GLN A 82 -9.96 2.75 11.97
C GLN A 82 -10.06 1.42 11.23
N LYS A 83 -10.96 0.55 11.67
CA LYS A 83 -11.17 -0.78 11.07
C LYS A 83 -11.83 -0.74 9.69
N THR A 84 -12.49 0.34 9.33
CA THR A 84 -13.23 0.47 8.07
C THR A 84 -12.99 1.84 7.44
N ASP A 85 -12.89 1.88 6.12
CA ASP A 85 -12.73 3.12 5.33
C ASP A 85 -14.02 3.96 5.28
N LYS A 86 -15.11 3.43 5.83
CA LYS A 86 -16.43 4.06 5.76
C LYS A 86 -16.55 5.39 6.50
N GLU A 87 -15.59 5.67 7.36
CA GLU A 87 -15.60 6.86 8.23
C GLU A 87 -14.48 7.86 7.87
N MET A 88 -13.77 7.64 6.76
CA MET A 88 -12.74 8.59 6.34
C MET A 88 -13.37 9.96 6.03
N PRO A 89 -12.88 11.05 6.66
CA PRO A 89 -13.37 12.38 6.35
C PRO A 89 -13.18 12.73 4.87
N LYS A 90 -14.16 13.40 4.28
CA LYS A 90 -14.11 13.79 2.86
C LYS A 90 -12.89 14.63 2.51
N SER A 91 -12.43 15.48 3.43
CA SER A 91 -11.22 16.28 3.24
C SER A 91 -9.96 15.42 3.12
N VAL A 92 -9.86 14.35 3.91
CA VAL A 92 -8.75 13.38 3.83
C VAL A 92 -8.80 12.62 2.51
N LEU A 93 -9.97 12.15 2.12
CA LEU A 93 -10.18 11.47 0.85
C LEU A 93 -9.76 12.35 -0.34
N THR A 94 -10.21 13.61 -0.36
CA THR A 94 -9.84 14.57 -1.41
C THR A 94 -8.33 14.81 -1.47
N GLU A 95 -7.69 14.94 -0.32
CA GLU A 95 -6.22 15.08 -0.24
C GLU A 95 -5.52 13.86 -0.85
N PHE A 96 -5.94 12.65 -0.47
CA PHE A 96 -5.35 11.42 -0.99
C PHE A 96 -5.57 11.25 -2.49
N GLN A 97 -6.76 11.55 -3.00
CA GLN A 97 -7.03 11.55 -4.44
C GLN A 97 -6.12 12.52 -5.20
N ASN A 98 -5.92 13.73 -4.67
CA ASN A 98 -5.04 14.72 -5.28
C ASN A 98 -3.57 14.28 -5.27
N VAL A 99 -3.10 13.71 -4.16
CA VAL A 99 -1.72 13.21 -4.06
C VAL A 99 -1.51 12.05 -5.03
N LEU A 100 -2.40 11.07 -5.06
CA LEU A 100 -2.31 9.93 -5.99
C LEU A 100 -2.26 10.38 -7.45
N SER A 101 -3.12 11.33 -7.83
CA SER A 101 -3.15 11.87 -9.19
C SER A 101 -1.82 12.49 -9.61
N LYS A 102 -1.10 13.16 -8.71
CA LYS A 102 0.23 13.72 -8.97
C LYS A 102 1.27 12.65 -9.33
N TYR A 103 1.07 11.43 -8.84
CA TYR A 103 1.94 10.29 -9.11
C TYR A 103 1.40 9.37 -10.21
N GLY A 104 0.35 9.77 -10.92
CA GLY A 104 -0.25 9.00 -11.99
C GLY A 104 -1.05 7.79 -11.51
N LEU A 105 -1.43 7.77 -10.23
CA LEU A 105 -2.26 6.72 -9.63
C LEU A 105 -3.71 7.20 -9.52
N ASP A 106 -4.64 6.25 -9.61
CA ASP A 106 -6.07 6.51 -9.60
C ASP A 106 -6.72 5.88 -8.36
N TRP A 107 -7.38 6.72 -7.56
CA TRP A 107 -8.10 6.26 -6.37
C TRP A 107 -9.15 5.19 -6.69
N GLU A 108 -9.86 5.33 -7.80
CA GLU A 108 -10.93 4.40 -8.20
C GLU A 108 -10.41 2.99 -8.51
N LYS A 109 -9.11 2.86 -8.72
CA LYS A 109 -8.45 1.56 -8.92
C LYS A 109 -7.91 0.96 -7.63
N MET A 110 -8.00 1.67 -6.52
CA MET A 110 -7.62 1.14 -5.21
C MET A 110 -8.70 0.23 -4.68
N CYS A 111 -8.31 -0.87 -4.07
CA CYS A 111 -9.21 -1.84 -3.50
C CYS A 111 -9.40 -1.62 -2.01
N PRO A 112 -10.63 -1.71 -1.49
CA PRO A 112 -10.84 -1.73 -0.07
C PRO A 112 -10.23 -2.98 0.55
N SER A 113 -9.52 -2.81 1.67
CA SER A 113 -9.01 -3.92 2.46
C SER A 113 -10.15 -4.58 3.21
N ASN A 114 -10.20 -5.91 3.18
CA ASN A 114 -11.08 -6.66 4.07
C ASN A 114 -10.30 -7.03 5.34
N ASN A 115 -10.60 -6.31 6.42
CA ASN A 115 -9.96 -6.50 7.72
C ASN A 115 -10.83 -7.30 8.70
N ASP A 116 -11.92 -7.93 8.25
CA ASP A 116 -12.88 -8.61 9.10
C ASP A 116 -12.28 -9.82 9.83
N HIS A 117 -11.18 -10.36 9.32
CA HIS A 117 -10.49 -11.52 9.86
C HIS A 117 -9.10 -11.20 10.44
N CYS A 118 -8.81 -9.92 10.69
CA CYS A 118 -7.57 -9.56 11.37
C CYS A 118 -7.57 -10.11 12.80
N PRO A 119 -6.50 -10.82 13.22
CA PRO A 119 -6.46 -11.49 14.51
C PRO A 119 -6.21 -10.55 15.71
N PHE A 120 -6.23 -9.23 15.53
CA PHE A 120 -6.03 -8.22 16.57
C PHE A 120 -7.14 -7.18 16.60
#